data_306d6c2d50b269111d1b3cebfd523423
#
_entry.id   306d6c2d50b269111d1b3cebfd523423
#
_cell.length_a   1.000
_cell.length_b   1.000
_cell.length_c   1.000
_cell.angle_alpha   90.00
_cell.angle_beta   90.00
_cell.angle_gamma   90.00
#
_symmetry.space_group_name_H-M   'P 1'
#
loop_
_entity.id
_entity.type
_entity.pdbx_description
1 polymer ?
#
loop_
_entity_poly.entity_id
_entity_poly.type
_entity_poly.pdbx_seq_one_letter_code
_entity_poly.pdbx_strand_id
1 'polypeptide(L)'
;MKTLKTVAGVVSTIATVVVTTGASLAIAPAATAAPGEFLITKDVPTLEDLDAQVAFLIEQPASDEAKAANMEGGMRAVVVARTLYNIGWYRAPRGSNEIHGPETHEGDVHTAMLRSKSAGQPDLVARVVWKRIDGVWKLSNSSVCEGVKAVGLTTGCNF
;
A
#
# COMPACT_ATOMS: atom_id res chain seq x y z
N MET A 1 9.10 74.72 26.05
CA MET A 1 8.53 74.66 27.43
C MET A 1 8.22 73.23 27.76
N LYS A 2 8.80 72.80 28.88
CA LYS A 2 8.55 71.53 29.68
C LYS A 2 8.79 70.19 28.99
N THR A 3 9.98 69.72 29.27
CA THR A 3 10.47 68.32 29.25
C THR A 3 9.74 67.46 30.24
N LEU A 4 9.35 66.25 29.84
CA LEU A 4 9.11 65.14 30.80
C LEU A 4 9.99 63.96 30.41
N LYS A 5 10.87 63.60 31.39
CA LYS A 5 11.67 62.38 31.42
C LYS A 5 10.80 61.24 31.92
N THR A 6 10.77 60.12 31.22
CA THR A 6 10.22 58.87 31.74
C THR A 6 11.35 57.87 31.91
N VAL A 7 11.43 57.32 33.11
CA VAL A 7 12.46 56.40 33.61
C VAL A 7 12.15 54.98 33.12
N ALA A 8 13.13 54.31 32.57
CA ALA A 8 13.05 52.90 32.21
C ALA A 8 13.27 52.00 33.44
N GLY A 9 12.27 51.19 33.78
CA GLY A 9 12.38 50.11 34.77
C GLY A 9 12.80 48.81 34.11
N VAL A 10 13.98 48.32 34.45
CA VAL A 10 14.47 46.99 34.06
C VAL A 10 13.89 45.96 35.02
N VAL A 11 13.00 45.11 34.60
CA VAL A 11 12.56 43.92 35.34
C VAL A 11 13.31 42.71 34.82
N SER A 12 14.25 42.22 35.65
CA SER A 12 15.05 41.03 35.40
C SER A 12 14.24 39.79 35.83
N THR A 13 13.70 39.06 34.87
CA THR A 13 13.00 37.78 35.11
C THR A 13 14.01 36.64 34.98
N ILE A 14 14.30 36.01 36.12
CA ILE A 14 15.13 34.80 36.18
C ILE A 14 14.25 33.63 35.69
N ALA A 15 14.54 33.11 34.51
CA ALA A 15 13.91 31.91 34.00
C ALA A 15 14.62 30.67 34.58
N THR A 16 13.94 29.96 35.47
CA THR A 16 14.37 28.66 35.97
C THR A 16 14.14 27.61 34.87
N VAL A 17 15.23 27.13 34.28
CA VAL A 17 15.19 26.02 33.31
C VAL A 17 15.02 24.73 34.08
N VAL A 18 13.83 24.13 34.04
CA VAL A 18 13.59 22.77 34.50
C VAL A 18 13.92 21.84 33.32
N VAL A 19 15.06 21.17 33.41
CA VAL A 19 15.45 20.10 32.46
C VAL A 19 14.67 18.84 32.84
N THR A 20 13.53 18.63 32.21
CA THR A 20 12.84 17.34 32.22
C THR A 20 13.46 16.46 31.15
N THR A 21 14.22 15.45 31.56
CA THR A 21 14.65 14.34 30.69
C THR A 21 13.44 13.50 30.36
N GLY A 22 12.66 13.94 29.39
CA GLY A 22 11.58 13.17 28.77
C GLY A 22 12.17 12.29 27.67
N ALA A 23 12.05 10.98 27.82
CA ALA A 23 12.31 10.03 26.74
C ALA A 23 11.36 10.35 25.58
N SER A 24 11.90 10.95 24.53
CA SER A 24 11.16 11.20 23.29
C SER A 24 10.93 9.85 22.62
N LEU A 25 9.75 9.29 22.82
CA LEU A 25 9.23 8.27 21.91
C LEU A 25 9.10 8.95 20.54
N ALA A 26 10.02 8.64 19.63
CA ALA A 26 9.91 9.04 18.23
C ALA A 26 8.68 8.33 17.66
N ILE A 27 7.54 8.99 17.66
CA ILE A 27 6.37 8.59 16.88
C ILE A 27 6.80 8.83 15.43
N ALA A 28 7.11 7.73 14.72
CA ALA A 28 7.29 7.80 13.28
C ALA A 28 6.03 8.43 12.68
N PRO A 29 6.15 9.44 11.80
CA PRO A 29 4.99 10.04 11.17
C PRO A 29 4.28 8.92 10.37
N ALA A 30 2.99 8.68 10.65
CA ALA A 30 2.16 7.86 9.81
C ALA A 30 2.21 8.48 8.40
N ALA A 31 2.68 7.71 7.43
CA ALA A 31 2.70 8.14 6.04
C ALA A 31 1.24 8.42 5.64
N THR A 32 0.92 9.68 5.44
CA THR A 32 -0.39 10.11 4.94
C THR A 32 -0.40 9.76 3.45
N ALA A 33 -1.19 8.76 3.05
CA ALA A 33 -1.38 8.42 1.65
C ALA A 33 -1.88 9.65 0.87
N ALA A 34 -1.27 9.93 -0.27
CA ALA A 34 -1.74 10.98 -1.18
C ALA A 34 -3.12 10.58 -1.75
N PRO A 35 -3.98 11.56 -2.17
CA PRO A 35 -5.29 11.24 -2.74
C PRO A 35 -5.15 10.29 -3.92
N GLY A 36 -5.73 9.08 -3.82
CA GLY A 36 -5.60 8.01 -4.82
C GLY A 36 -4.54 6.95 -4.50
N GLU A 37 -3.84 7.05 -3.37
CA GLU A 37 -2.88 6.06 -2.91
C GLU A 37 -3.58 5.04 -1.99
N PHE A 38 -3.51 3.78 -2.36
CA PHE A 38 -3.95 2.65 -1.53
C PHE A 38 -2.71 1.95 -0.98
N LEU A 39 -2.56 1.84 0.35
CA LEU A 39 -1.44 1.14 0.99
C LEU A 39 -1.93 0.37 2.21
N ILE A 40 -1.50 -0.89 2.35
CA ILE A 40 -1.75 -1.69 3.55
C ILE A 40 -0.51 -1.62 4.45
N THR A 41 -0.63 -0.93 5.58
CA THR A 41 0.47 -0.70 6.54
C THR A 41 0.27 -1.39 7.89
N LYS A 42 -0.83 -2.09 8.09
CA LYS A 42 -1.13 -2.87 9.30
C LYS A 42 -0.06 -3.94 9.55
N ASP A 43 0.11 -4.37 10.80
CA ASP A 43 1.05 -5.46 11.10
C ASP A 43 0.59 -6.78 10.47
N VAL A 44 -0.68 -7.09 10.53
CA VAL A 44 -1.29 -8.25 9.87
C VAL A 44 -2.43 -7.76 8.98
N PRO A 45 -2.38 -7.99 7.66
CA PRO A 45 -3.46 -7.62 6.76
C PRO A 45 -4.64 -8.58 6.93
N THR A 46 -5.85 -8.11 6.74
CA THR A 46 -7.05 -8.96 6.67
C THR A 46 -7.29 -9.40 5.22
N LEU A 47 -8.09 -10.46 5.03
CA LEU A 47 -8.52 -10.88 3.69
C LEU A 47 -9.21 -9.73 2.93
N GLU A 48 -9.99 -8.90 3.62
CA GLU A 48 -10.64 -7.73 3.04
C GLU A 48 -9.63 -6.67 2.56
N ASP A 49 -8.56 -6.42 3.33
CA ASP A 49 -7.49 -5.50 2.90
C ASP A 49 -6.81 -6.01 1.62
N LEU A 50 -6.53 -7.32 1.57
CA LEU A 50 -5.86 -7.94 0.43
C LEU A 50 -6.77 -7.99 -0.82
N ASP A 51 -8.06 -8.22 -0.61
CA ASP A 51 -9.08 -8.16 -1.66
C ASP A 51 -9.17 -6.74 -2.25
N ALA A 52 -9.25 -5.73 -1.38
CA ALA A 52 -9.24 -4.33 -1.78
C ALA A 52 -7.96 -3.95 -2.56
N GLN A 53 -6.79 -4.52 -2.18
CA GLN A 53 -5.55 -4.29 -2.91
C GLN A 53 -5.58 -4.91 -4.31
N VAL A 54 -6.10 -6.13 -4.45
CA VAL A 54 -6.25 -6.76 -5.76
C VAL A 54 -7.20 -5.95 -6.63
N ALA A 55 -8.34 -5.53 -6.10
CA ALA A 55 -9.29 -4.67 -6.80
C ALA A 55 -8.63 -3.33 -7.22
N PHE A 56 -7.86 -2.71 -6.34
CA PHE A 56 -7.10 -1.50 -6.67
C PHE A 56 -6.13 -1.71 -7.84
N LEU A 57 -5.41 -2.83 -7.85
CA LEU A 57 -4.42 -3.13 -8.88
C LEU A 57 -5.04 -3.39 -10.25
N ILE A 58 -6.14 -4.14 -10.33
CA ILE A 58 -6.65 -4.66 -11.60
C ILE A 58 -8.07 -4.20 -11.96
N GLU A 59 -8.82 -3.58 -11.05
CA GLU A 59 -10.19 -3.13 -11.32
C GLU A 59 -10.34 -1.60 -11.33
N GLN A 60 -9.45 -0.86 -10.66
CA GLN A 60 -9.57 0.59 -10.50
C GLN A 60 -8.60 1.35 -11.41
N PRO A 61 -9.04 2.52 -11.95
CA PRO A 61 -8.14 3.44 -12.63
C PRO A 61 -7.27 4.16 -11.60
N ALA A 62 -5.98 3.84 -11.58
CA ALA A 62 -5.00 4.48 -10.73
C ALA A 62 -3.70 4.73 -11.51
N SER A 63 -2.87 5.65 -11.03
CA SER A 63 -1.58 5.93 -11.66
C SER A 63 -0.64 4.73 -11.57
N ASP A 64 0.33 4.66 -12.46
CA ASP A 64 1.35 3.60 -12.45
C ASP A 64 2.16 3.65 -11.15
N GLU A 65 2.45 4.82 -10.62
CA GLU A 65 3.17 5.03 -9.35
C GLU A 65 2.39 4.47 -8.17
N ALA A 66 1.08 4.75 -8.10
CA ALA A 66 0.21 4.25 -7.04
C ALA A 66 0.09 2.73 -7.08
N LYS A 67 -0.03 2.13 -8.26
CA LYS A 67 -0.02 0.67 -8.43
C LYS A 67 1.34 0.06 -8.08
N ALA A 68 2.44 0.70 -8.50
CA ALA A 68 3.81 0.26 -8.21
C ALA A 68 4.10 0.18 -6.70
N ALA A 69 3.57 1.10 -5.91
CA ALA A 69 3.73 1.11 -4.46
C ALA A 69 3.16 -0.15 -3.78
N ASN A 70 2.20 -0.83 -4.43
CA ASN A 70 1.54 -2.05 -3.96
C ASN A 70 2.14 -3.35 -4.53
N MET A 71 3.22 -3.28 -5.30
CA MET A 71 3.85 -4.43 -5.96
C MET A 71 5.32 -4.54 -5.57
N GLU A 72 5.82 -5.76 -5.29
CA GLU A 72 7.22 -6.01 -4.95
C GLU A 72 8.17 -5.54 -6.06
N GLY A 73 7.83 -5.76 -7.32
CA GLY A 73 8.60 -5.34 -8.48
C GLY A 73 8.48 -3.86 -8.83
N GLY A 74 7.65 -3.10 -8.09
CA GLY A 74 7.46 -1.67 -8.31
C GLY A 74 7.06 -1.34 -9.74
N MET A 75 7.63 -0.27 -10.30
CA MET A 75 7.33 0.19 -11.67
C MET A 75 7.53 -0.87 -12.76
N ARG A 76 8.44 -1.85 -12.54
CA ARG A 76 8.65 -2.92 -13.53
C ARG A 76 7.49 -3.90 -13.58
N ALA A 77 6.81 -4.13 -12.44
CA ALA A 77 5.67 -5.03 -12.35
C ALA A 77 4.34 -4.37 -12.78
N VAL A 78 4.25 -3.04 -12.80
CA VAL A 78 3.04 -2.29 -13.13
C VAL A 78 2.47 -2.64 -14.51
N VAL A 79 3.32 -3.00 -15.46
CA VAL A 79 2.88 -3.40 -16.80
C VAL A 79 1.83 -4.50 -16.73
N VAL A 80 1.95 -5.44 -15.76
CA VAL A 80 0.99 -6.53 -15.59
C VAL A 80 -0.36 -6.00 -15.08
N ALA A 81 -0.35 -5.21 -14.01
CA ALA A 81 -1.58 -4.63 -13.46
C ALA A 81 -2.31 -3.77 -14.50
N ARG A 82 -1.58 -2.92 -15.22
CA ARG A 82 -2.12 -2.10 -16.30
C ARG A 82 -2.71 -2.95 -17.45
N THR A 83 -2.01 -4.02 -17.84
CA THR A 83 -2.50 -4.92 -18.88
C THR A 83 -3.80 -5.59 -18.45
N LEU A 84 -3.88 -6.15 -17.25
CA LEU A 84 -5.10 -6.77 -16.72
C LEU A 84 -6.25 -5.77 -16.62
N TYR A 85 -5.96 -4.56 -16.14
CA TYR A 85 -6.95 -3.48 -16.11
C TYR A 85 -7.49 -3.14 -17.50
N ASN A 86 -6.63 -3.00 -18.51
CA ASN A 86 -7.02 -2.62 -19.88
C ASN A 86 -7.79 -3.73 -20.59
N ILE A 87 -7.42 -4.99 -20.39
CA ILE A 87 -8.15 -6.15 -20.94
C ILE A 87 -9.55 -6.22 -20.33
N GLY A 88 -9.71 -5.89 -19.04
CA GLY A 88 -10.97 -5.83 -18.32
C GLY A 88 -11.66 -7.20 -18.15
N TRP A 89 -10.93 -8.31 -18.25
CA TRP A 89 -11.51 -9.64 -18.08
C TRP A 89 -11.96 -9.90 -16.65
N TYR A 90 -11.17 -9.46 -15.69
CA TYR A 90 -11.34 -9.74 -14.26
C TYR A 90 -11.92 -8.55 -13.47
N ARG A 91 -12.70 -7.71 -14.11
CA ARG A 91 -13.44 -6.61 -13.47
C ARG A 91 -14.86 -6.49 -14.01
N ALA A 92 -15.75 -5.87 -13.23
CA ALA A 92 -17.14 -5.64 -13.65
C ALA A 92 -17.22 -4.89 -14.99
N PRO A 93 -18.21 -5.23 -15.85
CA PRO A 93 -19.23 -6.25 -15.66
C PRO A 93 -18.81 -7.66 -16.12
N ARG A 94 -17.57 -7.85 -16.61
CA ARG A 94 -17.11 -9.10 -17.24
C ARG A 94 -16.62 -10.15 -16.26
N GLY A 95 -16.11 -9.71 -15.12
CA GLY A 95 -15.50 -10.59 -14.13
C GLY A 95 -15.46 -9.99 -12.75
N SER A 96 -14.84 -10.72 -11.84
CA SER A 96 -14.62 -10.34 -10.46
C SER A 96 -13.40 -11.05 -9.88
N ASN A 97 -12.88 -10.52 -8.78
CA ASN A 97 -11.85 -11.15 -7.98
C ASN A 97 -12.34 -11.28 -6.56
N GLU A 98 -11.82 -12.27 -5.84
CA GLU A 98 -12.13 -12.54 -4.45
C GLU A 98 -10.90 -13.13 -3.77
N ILE A 99 -10.45 -12.51 -2.68
CA ILE A 99 -9.44 -13.09 -1.79
C ILE A 99 -10.15 -13.82 -0.65
N HIS A 100 -9.80 -15.09 -0.47
CA HIS A 100 -10.42 -15.93 0.56
C HIS A 100 -9.39 -16.87 1.22
N GLY A 101 -9.79 -17.53 2.29
CA GLY A 101 -8.98 -18.54 2.96
C GLY A 101 -8.84 -19.84 2.15
N PRO A 102 -7.94 -20.74 2.56
CA PRO A 102 -7.10 -20.61 3.76
C PRO A 102 -5.99 -19.57 3.61
N GLU A 103 -5.68 -18.88 4.69
CA GLU A 103 -4.59 -17.91 4.77
C GLU A 103 -3.52 -18.36 5.76
N THR A 104 -2.29 -17.88 5.56
CA THR A 104 -1.20 -18.03 6.55
C THR A 104 -0.45 -16.71 6.69
N HIS A 105 0.06 -16.46 7.90
CA HIS A 105 0.86 -15.30 8.20
C HIS A 105 2.11 -15.72 8.95
N GLU A 106 3.29 -15.40 8.40
CA GLU A 106 4.59 -15.74 8.96
C GLU A 106 5.54 -14.53 8.81
N GLY A 107 5.65 -13.74 9.87
CA GLY A 107 6.47 -12.52 9.87
C GLY A 107 6.05 -11.55 8.77
N ASP A 108 6.95 -11.26 7.84
CA ASP A 108 6.71 -10.34 6.72
C ASP A 108 6.12 -11.03 5.46
N VAL A 109 5.57 -12.23 5.62
CA VAL A 109 4.94 -12.98 4.52
C VAL A 109 3.51 -13.32 4.90
N HIS A 110 2.57 -13.02 4.02
CA HIS A 110 1.17 -13.41 4.13
C HIS A 110 0.74 -14.15 2.86
N THR A 111 -0.04 -15.21 3.00
CA THR A 111 -0.58 -15.95 1.86
C THR A 111 -2.08 -16.11 1.98
N ALA A 112 -2.80 -16.06 0.87
CA ALA A 112 -4.23 -16.35 0.80
C ALA A 112 -4.56 -16.95 -0.58
N MET A 113 -5.82 -17.30 -0.79
CA MET A 113 -6.29 -17.81 -2.07
C MET A 113 -6.99 -16.70 -2.85
N LEU A 114 -6.64 -16.56 -4.11
CA LEU A 114 -7.36 -15.73 -5.08
C LEU A 114 -8.27 -16.61 -5.91
N ARG A 115 -9.53 -16.21 -6.03
CA ARG A 115 -10.43 -16.70 -7.08
C ARG A 115 -10.76 -15.56 -8.01
N SER A 116 -10.44 -15.71 -9.29
CA SER A 116 -10.81 -14.75 -10.33
C SER A 116 -11.77 -15.42 -11.33
N LYS A 117 -12.85 -14.69 -11.64
CA LYS A 117 -13.86 -15.13 -12.61
C LYS A 117 -13.89 -14.18 -13.78
N SER A 118 -14.12 -14.72 -14.97
CA SER A 118 -14.29 -13.92 -16.18
C SER A 118 -15.25 -14.63 -17.14
N ALA A 119 -16.20 -13.88 -17.69
CA ALA A 119 -17.17 -14.43 -18.63
C ALA A 119 -16.47 -15.09 -19.83
N GLY A 120 -16.78 -16.37 -20.06
CA GLY A 120 -16.22 -17.16 -21.17
C GLY A 120 -14.81 -17.70 -20.91
N GLN A 121 -14.29 -17.58 -19.69
CA GLN A 121 -13.01 -18.14 -19.28
C GLN A 121 -13.21 -19.11 -18.09
N PRO A 122 -12.35 -20.13 -17.93
CA PRO A 122 -12.33 -20.93 -16.72
C PRO A 122 -12.03 -20.08 -15.48
N ASP A 123 -12.60 -20.45 -14.33
CA ASP A 123 -12.25 -19.83 -13.05
C ASP A 123 -10.77 -20.06 -12.77
N LEU A 124 -10.08 -18.98 -12.43
CA LEU A 124 -8.71 -19.04 -11.93
C LEU A 124 -8.73 -19.12 -10.40
N VAL A 125 -8.11 -20.15 -9.84
CA VAL A 125 -7.87 -20.28 -8.40
C VAL A 125 -6.38 -20.45 -8.19
N ALA A 126 -5.77 -19.55 -7.41
CA ALA A 126 -4.34 -19.56 -7.18
C ALA A 126 -4.01 -19.14 -5.74
N ARG A 127 -2.91 -19.68 -5.20
CA ARG A 127 -2.32 -19.15 -3.96
C ARG A 127 -1.58 -17.86 -4.30
N VAL A 128 -1.83 -16.83 -3.53
CA VAL A 128 -1.18 -15.51 -3.68
C VAL A 128 -0.36 -15.21 -2.44
N VAL A 129 0.80 -14.63 -2.66
CA VAL A 129 1.78 -14.28 -1.62
C VAL A 129 1.95 -12.77 -1.60
N TRP A 130 1.88 -12.20 -0.40
CA TRP A 130 2.25 -10.81 -0.12
C TRP A 130 3.49 -10.78 0.74
N LYS A 131 4.29 -9.75 0.57
CA LYS A 131 5.48 -9.48 1.37
C LYS A 131 5.40 -8.08 1.96
N ARG A 132 5.75 -7.95 3.23
CA ARG A 132 5.87 -6.64 3.87
C ARG A 132 7.25 -6.06 3.57
N ILE A 133 7.28 -4.98 2.81
CA ILE A 133 8.51 -4.30 2.38
C ILE A 133 8.39 -2.83 2.77
N ASP A 134 9.34 -2.34 3.56
CA ASP A 134 9.33 -0.96 4.09
C ASP A 134 8.02 -0.62 4.83
N GLY A 135 7.47 -1.59 5.57
CA GLY A 135 6.24 -1.43 6.33
C GLY A 135 4.94 -1.49 5.52
N VAL A 136 5.02 -1.78 4.21
CA VAL A 136 3.86 -1.88 3.31
C VAL A 136 3.73 -3.29 2.76
N TRP A 137 2.52 -3.86 2.81
CA TRP A 137 2.22 -5.14 2.18
C TRP A 137 2.11 -4.99 0.68
N LYS A 138 2.94 -5.71 -0.05
CA LYS A 138 3.04 -5.67 -1.50
C LYS A 138 2.80 -7.05 -2.10
N LEU A 139 2.07 -7.08 -3.21
CA LEU A 139 1.87 -8.30 -3.99
C LEU A 139 3.22 -8.80 -4.52
N SER A 140 3.55 -10.08 -4.25
CA SER A 140 4.86 -10.63 -4.61
C SER A 140 5.04 -10.81 -6.10
N ASN A 141 6.30 -10.71 -6.56
CA ASN A 141 6.66 -10.94 -7.95
C ASN A 141 6.29 -12.36 -8.43
N SER A 142 6.48 -13.37 -7.56
CA SER A 142 6.12 -14.75 -7.88
C SER A 142 4.63 -14.87 -8.18
N SER A 143 3.77 -14.29 -7.33
CA SER A 143 2.32 -14.35 -7.53
C SER A 143 1.86 -13.59 -8.77
N VAL A 144 2.46 -12.43 -9.04
CA VAL A 144 2.19 -11.69 -10.28
C VAL A 144 2.53 -12.55 -11.49
N CYS A 145 3.69 -13.21 -11.48
CA CYS A 145 4.13 -14.04 -12.60
C CYS A 145 3.32 -15.32 -12.76
N GLU A 146 2.92 -15.96 -11.67
CA GLU A 146 2.03 -17.13 -11.72
C GLU A 146 0.66 -16.74 -12.27
N GLY A 147 0.10 -15.63 -11.83
CA GLY A 147 -1.16 -15.10 -12.36
C GLY A 147 -1.11 -14.82 -13.85
N VAL A 148 -0.05 -14.16 -14.33
CA VAL A 148 0.17 -13.88 -15.76
C VAL A 148 0.19 -15.15 -16.58
N LYS A 149 0.94 -16.18 -16.14
CA LYS A 149 1.02 -17.47 -16.82
C LYS A 149 -0.33 -18.18 -16.83
N ALA A 150 -1.06 -18.15 -15.71
CA ALA A 150 -2.33 -18.82 -15.58
C ALA A 150 -3.41 -18.25 -16.53
N VAL A 151 -3.35 -16.96 -16.85
CA VAL A 151 -4.26 -16.31 -17.81
C VAL A 151 -3.73 -16.30 -19.25
N GLY A 152 -2.61 -17.01 -19.51
CA GLY A 152 -2.03 -17.15 -20.86
C GLY A 152 -1.38 -15.89 -21.41
N LEU A 153 -1.05 -14.92 -20.56
CA LEU A 153 -0.31 -13.73 -20.97
C LEU A 153 1.20 -14.01 -20.96
N THR A 154 1.91 -13.45 -21.92
CA THR A 154 3.38 -13.64 -22.08
C THR A 154 4.19 -12.44 -21.63
N THR A 155 3.53 -11.44 -21.01
CA THR A 155 4.14 -10.19 -20.64
C THR A 155 4.93 -10.28 -19.33
N GLY A 156 6.20 -9.85 -19.40
CA GLY A 156 6.88 -9.05 -18.38
C GLY A 156 7.13 -9.67 -17.01
N CYS A 157 7.49 -10.98 -16.91
CA CYS A 157 7.95 -11.57 -15.65
C CYS A 157 9.47 -11.47 -15.44
N ASN A 158 10.10 -10.40 -15.89
CA ASN A 158 11.55 -10.16 -15.77
C ASN A 158 11.88 -9.06 -14.74
N PHE A 159 11.15 -9.00 -13.63
CA PHE A 159 11.34 -8.01 -12.56
C PHE A 159 11.72 -8.65 -11.22
#